data_4fed72f2411fb5c9f4d18176ff44f1aa
#
_entry.id   4fed72f2411fb5c9f4d18176ff44f1aa
#
_cell.length_a   1.000
_cell.length_b   1.000
_cell.length_c   1.000
_cell.angle_alpha   90.00
_cell.angle_beta   90.00
_cell.angle_gamma   90.00
#
_symmetry.space_group_name_H-M   'P 1'
#
loop_
_entity.id
_entity.type
_entity.pdbx_description
1 polymer ?
#
loop_
_entity_poly.entity_id
_entity_poly.type
_entity_poly.pdbx_seq_one_letter_code
_entity_poly.pdbx_strand_id
1 'polypeptide(L)'
;LFDTPPDLDIVRNIYSSIQNVIAVGDPRQTTYSTHHSQKYKKYSEGKVRNFFCEHLGELCEIDEITLSKSHRNEQIVCAISSQLFPELTPSVSCECCDDSHIEHLGAFYVPESKHLKYLEQYNPIQLRWDSRNSKVNPKFIAMNIGSSKGLTLDRVLLYPTKNMIDWLNDENTQLVQQTQSKFYVGLTRAKYSLGILVADNELSKLRQIIPIYE
;
A
#
# COMPACT_ATOMS: atom_id res chain seq x y z
N LEU A 1 7.46 -7.80 8.51
CA LEU A 1 8.64 -7.52 9.33
C LEU A 1 9.93 -8.14 8.79
N PHE A 2 9.88 -9.26 8.08
CA PHE A 2 11.06 -9.95 7.52
C PHE A 2 11.24 -9.61 6.03
N ASP A 3 11.55 -8.35 5.75
CA ASP A 3 11.70 -7.86 4.37
C ASP A 3 13.12 -8.04 3.81
N THR A 4 14.04 -8.51 4.63
CA THR A 4 15.47 -8.55 4.26
C THR A 4 16.11 -9.93 4.44
N PRO A 5 17.07 -10.32 3.58
CA PRO A 5 17.77 -11.60 3.70
C PRO A 5 18.42 -11.90 5.06
N PRO A 6 19.03 -10.95 5.80
CA PRO A 6 19.52 -11.21 7.16
C PRO A 6 18.43 -11.62 8.12
N ASP A 7 17.19 -11.11 7.95
CA ASP A 7 16.06 -11.50 8.79
C ASP A 7 15.72 -12.98 8.60
N LEU A 8 15.95 -13.52 7.41
CA LEU A 8 15.73 -14.94 7.12
C LEU A 8 16.76 -15.87 7.81
N ASP A 9 18.01 -15.44 8.01
CA ASP A 9 18.98 -16.17 8.82
C ASP A 9 18.58 -16.16 10.30
N ILE A 10 18.07 -15.04 10.81
CA ILE A 10 17.53 -14.92 12.16
C ILE A 10 16.33 -15.89 12.33
N VAL A 11 15.38 -15.86 11.40
CA VAL A 11 14.20 -16.76 11.43
C VAL A 11 14.65 -18.21 11.46
N ARG A 12 15.59 -18.62 10.61
CA ARG A 12 16.10 -19.99 10.57
C ARG A 12 16.77 -20.40 11.89
N ASN A 13 17.56 -19.50 12.51
CA ASN A 13 18.24 -19.78 13.78
C ASN A 13 17.24 -19.84 14.94
N ILE A 14 16.24 -18.97 14.97
CA ILE A 14 15.18 -18.98 15.98
C ILE A 14 14.39 -20.29 15.88
N TYR A 15 14.02 -20.68 14.66
CA TYR A 15 13.20 -21.87 14.41
C TYR A 15 13.90 -23.16 14.84
N SER A 16 15.23 -23.23 14.79
CA SER A 16 16.01 -24.37 15.27
C SER A 16 16.08 -24.47 16.79
N SER A 17 15.74 -23.41 17.53
CA SER A 17 15.89 -23.30 18.98
C SER A 17 14.60 -23.12 19.76
N ILE A 18 13.48 -22.78 19.12
CA ILE A 18 12.18 -22.49 19.76
C ILE A 18 11.09 -23.34 19.14
N GLN A 19 10.21 -23.94 19.98
CA GLN A 19 9.18 -24.89 19.53
C GLN A 19 8.00 -24.27 18.79
N ASN A 20 7.65 -23.00 19.06
CA ASN A 20 6.53 -22.33 18.42
C ASN A 20 6.91 -20.88 18.05
N VAL A 21 6.86 -20.56 16.78
CA VAL A 21 7.12 -19.21 16.25
C VAL A 21 5.93 -18.78 15.41
N ILE A 22 5.41 -17.59 15.65
CA ILE A 22 4.41 -16.95 14.81
C ILE A 22 5.09 -15.78 14.10
N ALA A 23 5.17 -15.85 12.77
CA ALA A 23 5.67 -14.79 11.92
C ALA A 23 4.50 -14.12 11.19
N VAL A 24 4.40 -12.78 11.25
CA VAL A 24 3.35 -12.01 10.59
C VAL A 24 3.98 -11.00 9.65
N GLY A 25 3.48 -10.92 8.42
CA GLY A 25 3.98 -9.98 7.43
C GLY A 25 2.96 -9.74 6.31
N ASP A 26 3.18 -8.69 5.54
CA ASP A 26 2.39 -8.40 4.34
C ASP A 26 3.36 -8.29 3.14
N PRO A 27 3.35 -9.26 2.21
CA PRO A 27 4.25 -9.26 1.06
C PRO A 27 4.05 -8.05 0.13
N ARG A 28 2.87 -7.42 0.17
CA ARG A 28 2.53 -6.22 -0.63
C ARG A 28 3.26 -4.96 -0.16
N GLN A 29 3.81 -4.95 1.07
CA GLN A 29 4.43 -3.77 1.68
C GLN A 29 5.96 -3.76 1.58
N THR A 30 6.55 -4.44 0.61
CA THR A 30 8.01 -4.47 0.37
C THR A 30 8.45 -3.20 -0.35
N THR A 31 8.56 -2.08 0.39
CA THR A 31 8.84 -0.75 -0.18
C THR A 31 10.30 -0.44 -0.40
N TYR A 32 11.20 -1.18 0.22
CA TYR A 32 12.66 -1.01 0.13
C TYR A 32 13.35 -2.34 -0.11
N SER A 33 14.26 -2.37 -1.06
CA SER A 33 15.23 -3.46 -1.23
C SER A 33 16.48 -3.09 -0.44
N THR A 34 16.64 -3.63 0.78
CA THR A 34 17.70 -3.22 1.70
C THR A 34 18.97 -4.07 1.61
N HIS A 35 18.97 -5.16 0.81
CA HIS A 35 20.11 -6.06 0.76
C HIS A 35 20.51 -6.52 -0.63
N HIS A 36 21.82 -6.47 -0.87
CA HIS A 36 22.52 -7.03 -2.03
C HIS A 36 23.08 -8.44 -1.78
N SER A 37 22.63 -9.13 -0.71
CA SER A 37 23.08 -10.50 -0.43
C SER A 37 22.59 -11.45 -1.53
N GLN A 38 23.54 -12.11 -2.18
CA GLN A 38 23.26 -13.10 -3.23
C GLN A 38 22.51 -14.33 -2.68
N LYS A 39 22.74 -14.69 -1.41
CA LYS A 39 22.26 -15.92 -0.78
C LYS A 39 20.74 -16.08 -0.80
N TYR A 40 20.01 -15.01 -0.51
CA TYR A 40 18.54 -15.04 -0.40
C TYR A 40 17.82 -14.16 -1.42
N LYS A 41 18.55 -13.71 -2.46
CA LYS A 41 18.01 -12.83 -3.49
C LYS A 41 16.72 -13.36 -4.14
N LYS A 42 16.60 -14.68 -4.29
CA LYS A 42 15.40 -15.32 -4.87
C LYS A 42 14.14 -15.19 -4.02
N TYR A 43 14.29 -14.84 -2.75
CA TYR A 43 13.16 -14.61 -1.81
C TYR A 43 12.88 -13.13 -1.55
N SER A 44 13.62 -12.22 -2.19
CA SER A 44 13.32 -10.79 -2.13
C SER A 44 12.03 -10.47 -2.90
N GLU A 45 11.60 -9.20 -2.82
CA GLU A 45 10.47 -8.70 -3.60
C GLU A 45 9.15 -9.41 -3.29
N GLY A 46 8.84 -9.59 -2.00
CA GLY A 46 7.57 -10.19 -1.57
C GLY A 46 7.55 -11.73 -1.61
N LYS A 47 8.64 -12.39 -2.04
CA LYS A 47 8.71 -13.85 -2.18
C LYS A 47 9.12 -14.58 -0.91
N VAL A 48 9.00 -13.95 0.27
CA VAL A 48 9.35 -14.55 1.56
C VAL A 48 8.58 -15.85 1.83
N ARG A 49 7.35 -15.98 1.33
CA ARG A 49 6.56 -17.21 1.40
C ARG A 49 7.32 -18.41 0.82
N ASN A 50 7.99 -18.24 -0.30
CA ASN A 50 8.77 -19.30 -0.93
C ASN A 50 9.93 -19.75 -0.03
N PHE A 51 10.52 -18.84 0.75
CA PHE A 51 11.52 -19.21 1.75
C PHE A 51 10.94 -20.17 2.80
N PHE A 52 9.78 -19.85 3.35
CA PHE A 52 9.12 -20.72 4.35
C PHE A 52 8.78 -22.08 3.76
N CYS A 53 8.19 -22.13 2.57
CA CYS A 53 7.87 -23.40 1.90
C CYS A 53 9.13 -24.24 1.63
N GLU A 54 10.21 -23.63 1.14
CA GLU A 54 11.42 -24.37 0.75
C GLU A 54 12.29 -24.82 1.95
N HIS A 55 12.31 -24.04 3.03
CA HIS A 55 13.22 -24.29 4.16
C HIS A 55 12.55 -24.90 5.39
N LEU A 56 11.26 -24.67 5.57
CA LEU A 56 10.52 -25.18 6.71
C LEU A 56 9.51 -26.28 6.34
N GLY A 57 9.04 -26.29 5.08
CA GLY A 57 8.16 -27.32 4.55
C GLY A 57 6.97 -27.63 5.47
N GLU A 58 6.83 -28.89 5.85
CA GLU A 58 5.74 -29.38 6.72
C GLU A 58 5.78 -28.82 8.16
N LEU A 59 6.89 -28.19 8.56
CA LEU A 59 7.03 -27.56 9.88
C LEU A 59 6.42 -26.15 9.93
N CYS A 60 5.94 -25.63 8.80
CA CYS A 60 5.39 -24.29 8.69
C CYS A 60 3.98 -24.34 8.11
N GLU A 61 3.01 -23.88 8.87
CA GLU A 61 1.66 -23.60 8.38
C GLU A 61 1.59 -22.13 7.93
N ILE A 62 1.08 -21.90 6.71
CA ILE A 62 0.93 -20.56 6.14
C ILE A 62 -0.56 -20.24 6.07
N ASP A 63 -1.00 -19.29 6.88
CA ASP A 63 -2.34 -18.74 6.86
C ASP A 63 -2.37 -17.42 6.08
N GLU A 64 -3.05 -17.40 4.94
CA GLU A 64 -3.20 -16.24 4.06
C GLU A 64 -4.60 -15.59 4.17
N ILE A 65 -5.47 -16.11 5.04
CA ILE A 65 -6.90 -15.74 5.10
C ILE A 65 -7.23 -14.96 6.37
N THR A 66 -6.80 -15.44 7.54
CA THR A 66 -7.21 -14.90 8.85
C THR A 66 -6.96 -13.41 8.99
N LEU A 67 -5.87 -12.88 8.45
CA LEU A 67 -5.52 -11.45 8.53
C LEU A 67 -5.90 -10.66 7.27
N SER A 68 -6.87 -11.12 6.49
CA SER A 68 -7.35 -10.41 5.29
C SER A 68 -8.24 -9.19 5.62
N LYS A 69 -8.80 -9.10 6.83
CA LYS A 69 -9.64 -7.97 7.24
C LYS A 69 -8.83 -6.72 7.59
N SER A 70 -9.15 -5.61 6.94
CA SER A 70 -8.61 -4.29 7.27
C SER A 70 -9.50 -3.58 8.28
N HIS A 71 -8.95 -3.22 9.45
CA HIS A 71 -9.59 -2.38 10.45
C HIS A 71 -9.31 -0.89 10.25
N ARG A 72 -8.79 -0.51 9.10
CA ARG A 72 -8.43 0.86 8.75
C ARG A 72 -9.11 1.36 7.51
N ASN A 73 -9.12 0.53 6.47
CA ASN A 73 -9.49 1.00 5.14
C ASN A 73 -10.96 0.70 4.83
N GLU A 74 -11.63 1.68 4.21
CA GLU A 74 -12.93 1.52 3.61
C GLU A 74 -12.91 0.45 2.49
N GLN A 75 -14.06 -0.17 2.22
CA GLN A 75 -14.16 -1.25 1.26
C GLN A 75 -13.65 -0.86 -0.13
N ILE A 76 -13.88 0.38 -0.57
CA ILE A 76 -13.40 0.87 -1.87
C ILE A 76 -11.87 0.95 -1.94
N VAL A 77 -11.21 1.30 -0.83
CA VAL A 77 -9.75 1.32 -0.72
C VAL A 77 -9.19 -0.11 -0.71
N CYS A 78 -9.85 -1.03 -0.01
CA CYS A 78 -9.51 -2.45 -0.04
C CYS A 78 -9.62 -3.02 -1.46
N ALA A 79 -10.70 -2.71 -2.17
CA ALA A 79 -10.96 -3.19 -3.52
C ALA A 79 -9.89 -2.71 -4.52
N ILE A 80 -9.60 -1.40 -4.56
CA ILE A 80 -8.60 -0.87 -5.49
C ILE A 80 -7.18 -1.33 -5.15
N SER A 81 -6.81 -1.39 -3.86
CA SER A 81 -5.47 -1.80 -3.47
C SER A 81 -5.22 -3.28 -3.70
N SER A 82 -6.24 -4.13 -3.59
CA SER A 82 -6.12 -5.57 -3.86
C SER A 82 -5.89 -5.88 -5.34
N GLN A 83 -6.35 -5.02 -6.26
CA GLN A 83 -6.09 -5.19 -7.69
C GLN A 83 -4.61 -5.06 -8.07
N LEU A 84 -3.80 -4.43 -7.21
CA LEU A 84 -2.35 -4.36 -7.43
C LEU A 84 -1.66 -5.73 -7.29
N PHE A 85 -2.25 -6.65 -6.52
CA PHE A 85 -1.70 -7.99 -6.24
C PHE A 85 -2.79 -9.04 -6.42
N PRO A 86 -3.22 -9.30 -7.67
CA PRO A 86 -4.35 -10.19 -7.94
C PRO A 86 -4.09 -11.65 -7.57
N GLU A 87 -2.81 -12.02 -7.38
CA GLU A 87 -2.37 -13.36 -6.95
C GLU A 87 -2.51 -13.58 -5.44
N LEU A 88 -2.74 -12.52 -4.65
CA LEU A 88 -2.87 -12.59 -3.20
C LEU A 88 -4.33 -12.46 -2.77
N THR A 89 -4.65 -13.03 -1.61
CA THR A 89 -5.99 -12.92 -0.99
C THR A 89 -6.40 -11.45 -0.87
N PRO A 90 -7.55 -11.04 -1.44
CA PRO A 90 -8.00 -9.66 -1.36
C PRO A 90 -8.24 -9.22 0.08
N SER A 91 -7.87 -7.98 0.39
CA SER A 91 -8.27 -7.35 1.65
C SER A 91 -9.73 -6.94 1.61
N VAL A 92 -10.43 -7.08 2.74
CA VAL A 92 -11.82 -6.65 2.91
C VAL A 92 -11.91 -5.70 4.10
N SER A 93 -12.82 -4.73 4.05
CA SER A 93 -13.07 -3.85 5.19
C SER A 93 -13.69 -4.63 6.35
N CYS A 94 -13.38 -4.28 7.59
CA CYS A 94 -14.06 -4.85 8.75
C CYS A 94 -15.45 -4.21 8.90
N GLU A 95 -16.39 -4.99 9.42
CA GLU A 95 -17.75 -4.53 9.75
C GLU A 95 -17.86 -3.96 11.16
N CYS A 96 -16.75 -3.97 11.93
CA CYS A 96 -16.75 -3.59 13.33
C CYS A 96 -16.48 -2.09 13.57
N CYS A 97 -16.09 -1.34 12.51
CA CYS A 97 -15.83 0.10 12.59
C CYS A 97 -17.07 0.84 12.08
N ASP A 98 -17.70 1.65 12.93
CA ASP A 98 -18.77 2.56 12.54
C ASP A 98 -18.21 3.97 12.37
N ASP A 99 -17.79 4.27 11.15
CA ASP A 99 -17.29 5.60 10.77
C ASP A 99 -18.38 6.42 10.02
N SER A 100 -19.66 6.01 10.07
CA SER A 100 -20.79 6.66 9.36
C SER A 100 -21.00 8.14 9.74
N HIS A 101 -20.50 8.56 10.91
CA HIS A 101 -20.53 9.93 11.37
C HIS A 101 -19.42 10.82 10.79
N ILE A 102 -18.48 10.22 10.06
CA ILE A 102 -17.35 10.93 9.43
C ILE A 102 -17.74 11.38 8.04
N GLU A 103 -17.61 12.67 7.78
CA GLU A 103 -17.83 13.23 6.44
C GLU A 103 -16.68 12.84 5.49
N HIS A 104 -16.99 12.67 4.21
CA HIS A 104 -16.03 12.41 3.15
C HIS A 104 -15.20 11.12 3.37
N LEU A 105 -15.92 9.99 3.44
CA LEU A 105 -15.33 8.65 3.51
C LEU A 105 -15.04 8.08 2.13
N GLY A 106 -14.01 7.23 2.02
CA GLY A 106 -13.72 6.45 0.83
C GLY A 106 -12.54 6.95 0.00
N ALA A 107 -12.57 6.70 -1.30
CA ALA A 107 -11.51 7.09 -2.22
C ALA A 107 -12.04 7.98 -3.35
N PHE A 108 -11.25 8.95 -3.80
CA PHE A 108 -11.65 9.97 -4.77
C PHE A 108 -10.50 10.31 -5.71
N TYR A 109 -10.80 10.49 -7.00
CA TYR A 109 -9.91 11.21 -7.89
C TYR A 109 -10.05 12.71 -7.63
N VAL A 110 -8.96 13.38 -7.30
CA VAL A 110 -8.94 14.83 -7.04
C VAL A 110 -8.34 15.54 -8.26
N PRO A 111 -9.14 16.31 -9.03
CA PRO A 111 -8.63 17.10 -10.14
C PRO A 111 -7.57 18.11 -9.70
N GLU A 112 -6.53 18.31 -10.52
CA GLU A 112 -5.48 19.31 -10.21
C GLU A 112 -6.06 20.73 -10.04
N SER A 113 -7.11 21.06 -10.77
CA SER A 113 -7.85 22.32 -10.63
C SER A 113 -8.54 22.48 -9.27
N LYS A 114 -8.84 21.40 -8.57
CA LYS A 114 -9.48 21.40 -7.23
C LYS A 114 -8.50 21.08 -6.09
N HIS A 115 -7.21 20.94 -6.40
CA HIS A 115 -6.18 20.55 -5.45
C HIS A 115 -6.16 21.43 -4.19
N LEU A 116 -6.09 22.75 -4.33
CA LEU A 116 -6.03 23.66 -3.19
C LEU A 116 -7.32 23.61 -2.36
N LYS A 117 -8.48 23.61 -3.01
CA LYS A 117 -9.79 23.47 -2.34
C LYS A 117 -9.83 22.21 -1.48
N TYR A 118 -9.37 21.07 -2.04
CA TYR A 118 -9.33 19.79 -1.32
C TYR A 118 -8.40 19.83 -0.09
N LEU A 119 -7.21 20.43 -0.23
CA LEU A 119 -6.27 20.59 0.87
C LEU A 119 -6.84 21.46 2.01
N GLU A 120 -7.46 22.60 1.66
CA GLU A 120 -8.04 23.53 2.64
C GLU A 120 -9.26 22.94 3.35
N GLN A 121 -10.09 22.17 2.63
CA GLN A 121 -11.31 21.59 3.19
C GLN A 121 -11.05 20.41 4.10
N TYR A 122 -10.13 19.51 3.73
CA TYR A 122 -9.94 18.23 4.42
C TYR A 122 -8.61 18.09 5.14
N ASN A 123 -7.67 18.98 4.94
CA ASN A 123 -6.34 18.98 5.55
C ASN A 123 -5.65 17.59 5.53
N PRO A 124 -5.61 16.89 4.38
CA PRO A 124 -5.01 15.58 4.28
C PRO A 124 -3.49 15.62 4.40
N ILE A 125 -2.89 14.52 4.86
CA ILE A 125 -1.45 14.32 4.74
C ILE A 125 -1.12 14.04 3.27
N GLN A 126 -0.20 14.82 2.70
CA GLN A 126 0.25 14.68 1.33
C GLN A 126 1.29 13.55 1.23
N LEU A 127 1.00 12.48 0.49
CA LEU A 127 1.94 11.39 0.24
C LEU A 127 2.55 11.49 -1.16
N ARG A 128 3.88 11.52 -1.25
CA ARG A 128 4.64 11.64 -2.48
C ARG A 128 5.68 10.53 -2.62
N TRP A 129 6.14 10.28 -3.86
CA TRP A 129 7.17 9.28 -4.11
C TRP A 129 8.49 9.58 -3.36
N ASP A 130 9.01 10.79 -3.58
CA ASP A 130 10.17 11.35 -2.87
C ASP A 130 10.15 12.89 -2.86
N SER A 131 11.09 13.51 -2.14
CA SER A 131 11.13 14.96 -1.96
C SER A 131 11.52 15.75 -3.21
N ARG A 132 12.14 15.12 -4.20
CA ARG A 132 12.59 15.78 -5.45
C ARG A 132 11.45 15.98 -6.43
N ASN A 133 10.45 15.13 -6.37
CA ASN A 133 9.37 15.03 -7.35
C ASN A 133 8.06 15.56 -6.75
N SER A 134 8.04 16.83 -6.32
CA SER A 134 6.93 17.30 -5.52
C SER A 134 6.16 18.46 -6.10
N LYS A 135 4.94 18.18 -6.51
CA LYS A 135 3.87 19.18 -6.65
C LYS A 135 3.14 19.44 -5.33
N VAL A 136 3.68 18.98 -4.18
CA VAL A 136 3.03 19.16 -2.88
C VAL A 136 2.97 20.62 -2.48
N ASN A 137 1.89 21.00 -1.81
CA ASN A 137 1.75 22.35 -1.28
C ASN A 137 2.53 22.44 0.05
N PRO A 138 3.53 23.35 0.18
CA PRO A 138 4.39 23.44 1.36
C PRO A 138 3.68 23.95 2.63
N LYS A 139 2.46 24.45 2.50
CA LYS A 139 1.66 24.90 3.66
C LYS A 139 1.01 23.73 4.42
N PHE A 140 0.99 22.54 3.83
CA PHE A 140 0.39 21.33 4.41
C PHE A 140 1.43 20.26 4.64
N ILE A 141 1.18 19.36 5.60
CA ILE A 141 2.11 18.29 5.93
C ILE A 141 2.28 17.35 4.74
N ALA A 142 3.54 17.04 4.42
CA ALA A 142 3.89 16.12 3.36
C ALA A 142 4.94 15.11 3.82
N MET A 143 4.82 13.86 3.38
CA MET A 143 5.82 12.83 3.63
C MET A 143 5.99 11.91 2.42
N ASN A 144 7.09 11.18 2.40
CA ASN A 144 7.31 10.18 1.36
C ASN A 144 6.48 8.92 1.65
N ILE A 145 5.94 8.28 0.61
CA ILE A 145 5.14 7.04 0.73
C ILE A 145 5.89 5.99 1.55
N GLY A 146 7.19 5.77 1.26
CA GLY A 146 7.99 4.79 2.01
C GLY A 146 8.06 5.08 3.51
N SER A 147 8.11 6.35 3.90
CA SER A 147 8.15 6.77 5.31
C SER A 147 6.80 6.64 6.02
N SER A 148 5.71 6.49 5.28
CA SER A 148 4.37 6.29 5.83
C SER A 148 4.06 4.83 6.15
N LYS A 149 4.95 3.89 5.81
CA LYS A 149 4.78 2.47 6.14
C LYS A 149 4.60 2.31 7.66
N GLY A 150 3.58 1.56 8.06
CA GLY A 150 3.24 1.34 9.48
C GLY A 150 2.35 2.42 10.11
N LEU A 151 2.20 3.58 9.47
CA LEU A 151 1.33 4.64 9.98
C LEU A 151 -0.13 4.41 9.58
N THR A 152 -1.03 4.97 10.37
CA THR A 152 -2.45 5.19 10.03
C THR A 152 -2.68 6.70 10.01
N LEU A 153 -3.21 7.21 8.90
CA LEU A 153 -3.46 8.62 8.68
C LEU A 153 -4.95 8.82 8.46
N ASP A 154 -5.53 9.82 9.07
CA ASP A 154 -6.98 10.05 8.95
C ASP A 154 -7.37 10.29 7.48
N ARG A 155 -6.69 11.22 6.84
CA ARG A 155 -6.93 11.58 5.43
C ARG A 155 -5.61 11.69 4.67
N VAL A 156 -5.60 11.20 3.46
CA VAL A 156 -4.43 11.17 2.59
C VAL A 156 -4.75 11.83 1.25
N LEU A 157 -3.85 12.66 0.74
CA LEU A 157 -3.80 13.03 -0.66
C LEU A 157 -2.53 12.45 -1.29
N LEU A 158 -2.71 11.46 -2.14
CA LEU A 158 -1.64 10.77 -2.84
C LEU A 158 -1.27 11.49 -4.13
N TYR A 159 0.03 11.71 -4.33
CA TYR A 159 0.64 12.28 -5.55
C TYR A 159 1.25 11.13 -6.36
N PRO A 160 0.49 10.54 -7.29
CA PRO A 160 0.95 9.38 -8.03
C PRO A 160 2.07 9.74 -9.00
N THR A 161 2.94 8.77 -9.27
CA THR A 161 3.88 8.85 -10.38
C THR A 161 3.17 8.56 -11.70
N LYS A 162 3.84 8.84 -12.83
CA LYS A 162 3.27 8.52 -14.16
C LYS A 162 2.87 7.05 -14.28
N ASN A 163 3.74 6.13 -13.86
CA ASN A 163 3.43 4.69 -13.93
C ASN A 163 2.19 4.30 -13.09
N MET A 164 1.97 4.95 -11.95
CA MET A 164 0.76 4.73 -11.14
C MET A 164 -0.49 5.25 -11.85
N ILE A 165 -0.40 6.40 -12.53
CA ILE A 165 -1.49 6.94 -13.37
C ILE A 165 -1.77 5.99 -14.55
N ASP A 166 -0.73 5.50 -15.22
CA ASP A 166 -0.88 4.55 -16.33
C ASP A 166 -1.62 3.28 -15.86
N TRP A 167 -1.33 2.78 -14.66
CA TRP A 167 -2.06 1.65 -14.06
C TRP A 167 -3.51 2.02 -13.66
N LEU A 168 -3.76 3.23 -13.20
CA LEU A 168 -5.13 3.70 -12.93
C LEU A 168 -5.97 3.82 -14.20
N ASN A 169 -5.33 4.05 -15.35
CA ASN A 169 -5.97 4.05 -16.66
C ASN A 169 -6.24 2.62 -17.16
N ASP A 170 -5.27 1.71 -16.97
CA ASP A 170 -5.35 0.31 -17.41
C ASP A 170 -4.67 -0.61 -16.38
N GLU A 171 -5.46 -1.47 -15.74
CA GLU A 171 -4.99 -2.42 -14.71
C GLU A 171 -4.01 -3.47 -15.23
N ASN A 172 -3.96 -3.69 -16.55
CA ASN A 172 -2.98 -4.58 -17.17
C ASN A 172 -1.59 -3.94 -17.28
N THR A 173 -1.45 -2.66 -16.97
CA THR A 173 -0.15 -1.97 -16.94
C THR A 173 0.77 -2.61 -15.92
N GLN A 174 1.90 -3.14 -16.38
CA GLN A 174 2.87 -3.78 -15.50
C GLN A 174 3.63 -2.74 -14.69
N LEU A 175 3.52 -2.83 -13.38
CA LEU A 175 4.32 -2.05 -12.45
C LEU A 175 5.52 -2.86 -11.97
N VAL A 176 6.70 -2.22 -11.89
CA VAL A 176 7.83 -2.85 -11.19
C VAL A 176 7.49 -2.98 -9.71
N GLN A 177 7.97 -4.07 -9.09
CA GLN A 177 7.64 -4.44 -7.70
C GLN A 177 7.71 -3.27 -6.71
N GLN A 178 8.77 -2.46 -6.76
CA GLN A 178 8.92 -1.32 -5.86
C GLN A 178 7.81 -0.28 -6.05
N THR A 179 7.40 -0.02 -7.29
CA THR A 179 6.30 0.92 -7.59
C THR A 179 4.98 0.35 -7.11
N GLN A 180 4.73 -0.92 -7.38
CA GLN A 180 3.53 -1.64 -6.96
C GLN A 180 3.38 -1.62 -5.43
N SER A 181 4.44 -1.99 -4.69
CA SER A 181 4.43 -1.98 -3.23
C SER A 181 4.29 -0.57 -2.63
N LYS A 182 5.00 0.43 -3.17
CA LYS A 182 4.83 1.82 -2.72
C LYS A 182 3.43 2.33 -3.01
N PHE A 183 2.86 2.00 -4.18
CA PHE A 183 1.51 2.40 -4.51
C PHE A 183 0.49 1.77 -3.56
N TYR A 184 0.60 0.46 -3.30
CA TYR A 184 -0.20 -0.22 -2.29
C TYR A 184 -0.12 0.46 -0.92
N VAL A 185 1.11 0.76 -0.46
CA VAL A 185 1.31 1.48 0.81
C VAL A 185 0.61 2.84 0.77
N GLY A 186 0.79 3.63 -0.31
CA GLY A 186 0.16 4.94 -0.44
C GLY A 186 -1.37 4.89 -0.38
N LEU A 187 -1.99 3.93 -1.07
CA LEU A 187 -3.44 3.71 -1.07
C LEU A 187 -3.95 3.35 0.32
N THR A 188 -3.25 2.46 1.03
CA THR A 188 -3.73 1.85 2.29
C THR A 188 -3.38 2.64 3.55
N ARG A 189 -2.84 3.86 3.47
CA ARG A 189 -2.55 4.66 4.68
C ARG A 189 -3.76 5.39 5.24
N ALA A 190 -4.73 5.73 4.41
CA ALA A 190 -5.90 6.47 4.82
C ALA A 190 -6.84 5.63 5.69
N LYS A 191 -7.30 6.20 6.81
CA LYS A 191 -8.39 5.65 7.60
C LYS A 191 -9.74 6.07 7.03
N TYR A 192 -9.94 7.36 6.81
CA TYR A 192 -11.24 7.91 6.40
C TYR A 192 -11.29 8.21 4.90
N SER A 193 -10.37 9.03 4.37
CA SER A 193 -10.42 9.36 2.95
C SER A 193 -9.07 9.35 2.26
N LEU A 194 -9.08 8.82 1.05
CA LEU A 194 -7.98 8.78 0.11
C LEU A 194 -8.31 9.64 -1.10
N GLY A 195 -7.65 10.79 -1.26
CA GLY A 195 -7.61 11.53 -2.51
C GLY A 195 -6.44 11.05 -3.37
N ILE A 196 -6.64 10.87 -4.66
CA ILE A 196 -5.59 10.63 -5.65
C ILE A 196 -5.56 11.82 -6.59
N LEU A 197 -4.47 12.62 -6.54
CA LEU A 197 -4.32 13.82 -7.37
C LEU A 197 -4.11 13.43 -8.82
N VAL A 198 -4.90 13.97 -9.72
CA VAL A 198 -4.85 13.68 -11.15
C VAL A 198 -4.95 14.96 -11.96
N ALA A 199 -4.18 15.06 -13.04
CA ALA A 199 -4.29 16.18 -13.97
C ALA A 199 -5.67 16.17 -14.66
N ASP A 200 -6.26 17.34 -14.86
CA ASP A 200 -7.64 17.45 -15.40
C ASP A 200 -7.81 16.76 -16.77
N ASN A 201 -6.78 16.78 -17.60
CA ASN A 201 -6.78 16.13 -18.92
C ASN A 201 -6.64 14.60 -18.87
N GLU A 202 -6.30 14.01 -17.74
CA GLU A 202 -6.22 12.57 -17.55
C GLU A 202 -7.54 11.95 -17.04
N LEU A 203 -8.41 12.76 -16.42
CA LEU A 203 -9.64 12.27 -15.78
C LEU A 203 -10.53 11.40 -16.69
N SER A 204 -10.63 11.75 -17.97
CA SER A 204 -11.44 11.02 -18.95
C SER A 204 -10.87 9.65 -19.33
N LYS A 205 -9.59 9.39 -19.03
CA LYS A 205 -8.90 8.13 -19.34
C LYS A 205 -8.93 7.15 -18.16
N LEU A 206 -9.17 7.67 -16.93
CA LEU A 206 -9.16 6.85 -15.73
C LEU A 206 -10.29 5.82 -15.73
N ARG A 207 -10.00 4.66 -15.20
CA ARG A 207 -11.04 3.68 -14.86
C ARG A 207 -11.99 4.30 -13.85
N GLN A 208 -13.29 4.12 -14.06
CA GLN A 208 -14.35 4.66 -13.19
C GLN A 208 -14.54 3.79 -11.93
N ILE A 209 -13.43 3.47 -11.24
CA ILE A 209 -13.41 2.62 -10.04
C ILE A 209 -13.64 3.39 -8.75
N ILE A 210 -13.39 4.70 -8.76
CA ILE A 210 -13.67 5.62 -7.66
C ILE A 210 -14.27 6.92 -8.21
N PRO A 211 -15.10 7.64 -7.42
CA PRO A 211 -15.69 8.90 -7.86
C PRO A 211 -14.65 10.02 -8.01
N ILE A 212 -15.03 11.03 -8.80
CA ILE A 212 -14.27 12.28 -8.91
C ILE A 212 -14.78 13.25 -7.83
N TYR A 213 -13.85 13.88 -7.13
CA TYR A 213 -14.17 14.96 -6.17
C TYR A 213 -14.69 16.20 -6.90
N GLU A 214 -15.85 16.70 -6.47
CA GLU A 214 -16.59 17.83 -7.04
C GLU A 214 -16.27 19.19 -6.39
#